data_362e7866b84bbc62f91a498ccc653164
#
_entry.id   362e7866b84bbc62f91a498ccc653164
#
_cell.length_a   1.000
_cell.length_b   1.000
_cell.length_c   1.000
_cell.angle_alpha   90.00
_cell.angle_beta   90.00
_cell.angle_gamma   90.00
#
_symmetry.space_group_name_H-M   'P 1'
#
loop_
_entity.id
_entity.type
_entity.pdbx_description
1 polymer ?
#
loop_
_entity_poly.entity_id
_entity_poly.type
_entity_poly.pdbx_seq_one_letter_code
_entity_poly.pdbx_strand_id
1 'polypeptide(L)'
;MQQKIIFLALMSFMTLYTTQTQAQYTDFEHDGVTRQYIYYEPETLNQQMPLVIVMHGYTGDANSIKNYSEMNDFADQYGFAVCYPRGTVDGGGNRFWNVGYAFHQNETVDDVGYLTQLTQYLQQTNGLNPDYTFATGMSNGGEMCYMLACQAYDTFKAVAPVAGMILQDILDDCDAAPGIPVFEIHGSQDGVTPLAGDPDNNDGWGSYPSIADTIDYFVEKNGCTTLVEGSVPNTDTSDGSFIVSEKYINGVNQNEVWYYKVVGGGHDWPGSGGNMDIEAGEQAWLFFQNYIDNNVVVLDLDAAISVDVPEINCGDTIITPSVSLTNYGLNNITVAQMTWQINDGDIQTINFNGTLSQNQTQTFTLDPIDLTDGSYVFNASLISVNGVIDQNTQNNDAATSFDIGGNEYITQQITLELLTDDYAEETSWEFREIGGA
;
A
#
# COMPACT_ATOMS: atom_id res chain seq x y z
N MET A 1 26.51 -33.52 -47.53
CA MET A 1 27.13 -32.68 -46.49
C MET A 1 26.14 -32.63 -45.37
N GLN A 2 26.50 -33.14 -44.18
CA GLN A 2 25.61 -33.07 -43.02
C GLN A 2 25.70 -31.64 -42.47
N GLN A 3 24.58 -30.96 -42.45
CA GLN A 3 24.44 -29.66 -41.78
C GLN A 3 24.33 -29.88 -40.27
N LYS A 4 25.29 -29.38 -39.51
CA LYS A 4 25.25 -29.36 -38.07
C LYS A 4 24.86 -27.96 -37.64
N ILE A 5 23.73 -27.83 -36.99
CA ILE A 5 23.27 -26.58 -36.38
C ILE A 5 23.54 -26.71 -34.88
N ILE A 6 24.42 -25.85 -34.36
CA ILE A 6 24.66 -25.72 -32.90
C ILE A 6 23.74 -24.62 -32.39
N PHE A 7 22.69 -25.01 -31.67
CA PHE A 7 21.90 -24.08 -30.88
C PHE A 7 22.79 -23.65 -29.72
N LEU A 8 23.37 -22.45 -29.78
CA LEU A 8 23.67 -21.74 -28.58
C LEU A 8 22.28 -21.40 -28.01
N ALA A 9 21.86 -22.13 -26.95
CA ALA A 9 20.76 -21.66 -26.13
C ALA A 9 21.19 -20.28 -25.61
N LEU A 10 20.83 -19.20 -26.34
CA LEU A 10 20.49 -18.01 -25.65
C LEU A 10 19.41 -18.50 -24.68
N MET A 11 19.76 -18.61 -23.41
CA MET A 11 18.79 -18.44 -22.34
C MET A 11 18.11 -17.12 -22.70
N SER A 12 17.07 -17.19 -23.50
CA SER A 12 16.03 -16.23 -23.45
C SER A 12 15.63 -16.30 -21.98
N PHE A 13 16.12 -15.35 -21.20
CA PHE A 13 15.37 -14.92 -20.05
C PHE A 13 13.98 -14.66 -20.68
N MET A 14 13.13 -15.63 -20.61
CA MET A 14 11.71 -15.39 -20.57
C MET A 14 11.58 -14.52 -19.34
N THR A 15 11.76 -13.20 -19.51
CA THR A 15 11.08 -12.28 -18.64
C THR A 15 9.68 -12.82 -18.64
N LEU A 16 9.30 -13.49 -17.58
CA LEU A 16 7.92 -13.49 -17.16
C LEU A 16 7.57 -12.01 -17.25
N TYR A 17 6.93 -11.61 -18.36
CA TYR A 17 6.00 -10.54 -18.29
C TYR A 17 4.96 -11.08 -17.31
N THR A 18 5.17 -10.83 -16.01
CA THR A 18 4.05 -10.63 -15.14
C THR A 18 3.26 -9.60 -15.92
N THR A 19 2.20 -10.02 -16.58
CA THR A 19 1.13 -9.12 -16.92
C THR A 19 0.82 -8.49 -15.58
N GLN A 20 1.35 -7.28 -15.33
CA GLN A 20 0.74 -6.43 -14.35
C GLN A 20 -0.72 -6.41 -14.80
N THR A 21 -1.55 -7.15 -14.10
CA THR A 21 -2.99 -7.01 -14.22
C THR A 21 -3.18 -5.53 -13.92
N GLN A 22 -3.51 -4.74 -14.94
CA GLN A 22 -3.88 -3.35 -14.74
C GLN A 22 -4.88 -3.38 -13.59
N ALA A 23 -4.61 -2.64 -12.52
CA ALA A 23 -5.49 -2.60 -11.38
C ALA A 23 -6.90 -2.35 -11.91
N GLN A 24 -7.80 -3.30 -11.62
CA GLN A 24 -9.13 -3.26 -12.18
C GLN A 24 -9.88 -2.14 -11.47
N TYR A 25 -10.31 -1.13 -12.22
CA TYR A 25 -11.19 -0.11 -11.70
C TYR A 25 -12.54 -0.73 -11.32
N THR A 26 -13.04 -0.34 -10.16
CA THR A 26 -14.39 -0.66 -9.70
C THR A 26 -15.26 0.58 -9.84
N ASP A 27 -16.45 0.43 -10.38
CA ASP A 27 -17.41 1.53 -10.54
C ASP A 27 -18.17 1.77 -9.23
N PHE A 28 -18.44 3.04 -8.94
CA PHE A 28 -19.24 3.49 -7.80
C PHE A 28 -20.13 4.65 -8.21
N GLU A 29 -21.43 4.55 -7.94
CA GLU A 29 -22.40 5.59 -8.27
C GLU A 29 -22.50 6.62 -7.14
N HIS A 30 -22.26 7.89 -7.48
CA HIS A 30 -22.43 9.02 -6.58
C HIS A 30 -23.15 10.15 -7.31
N ASP A 31 -24.30 10.59 -6.80
CA ASP A 31 -25.15 11.66 -7.35
C ASP A 31 -25.47 11.52 -8.85
N GLY A 32 -25.68 10.26 -9.29
CA GLY A 32 -25.99 9.92 -10.69
C GLY A 32 -24.79 9.99 -11.62
N VAL A 33 -23.59 10.10 -11.08
CA VAL A 33 -22.30 10.05 -11.81
C VAL A 33 -21.58 8.76 -11.47
N THR A 34 -21.24 7.97 -12.49
CA THR A 34 -20.38 6.80 -12.29
C THR A 34 -18.94 7.27 -12.03
N ARG A 35 -18.47 7.02 -10.82
CA ARG A 35 -17.09 7.26 -10.38
C ARG A 35 -16.33 5.94 -10.38
N GLN A 36 -15.02 5.99 -10.25
CA GLN A 36 -14.17 4.81 -10.26
C GLN A 36 -13.16 4.86 -9.12
N TYR A 37 -12.75 3.68 -8.63
CA TYR A 37 -11.68 3.56 -7.65
C TYR A 37 -10.92 2.26 -7.85
N ILE A 38 -9.73 2.16 -7.24
CA ILE A 38 -8.96 0.94 -7.06
C ILE A 38 -8.94 0.67 -5.56
N TYR A 39 -9.29 -0.54 -5.16
CA TYR A 39 -9.23 -0.99 -3.78
C TYR A 39 -8.14 -2.05 -3.64
N TYR A 40 -7.42 -2.00 -2.55
CA TYR A 40 -6.39 -2.96 -2.17
C TYR A 40 -6.50 -3.29 -0.68
N GLU A 41 -6.38 -4.56 -0.36
CA GLU A 41 -6.24 -5.04 1.01
C GLU A 41 -5.17 -6.12 1.06
N PRO A 42 -4.37 -6.21 2.13
CA PRO A 42 -3.41 -7.29 2.34
C PRO A 42 -4.11 -8.65 2.41
N GLU A 43 -3.42 -9.71 2.00
CA GLU A 43 -3.96 -11.08 2.08
C GLU A 43 -4.22 -11.53 3.53
N THR A 44 -3.51 -10.96 4.49
CA THR A 44 -3.72 -11.20 5.93
C THR A 44 -4.83 -10.31 6.45
N LEU A 45 -6.07 -10.76 6.31
CA LEU A 45 -7.26 -10.05 6.75
C LEU A 45 -7.37 -10.01 8.27
N ASN A 46 -7.18 -8.82 8.85
CA ASN A 46 -7.73 -8.52 10.17
C ASN A 46 -9.10 -7.83 9.97
N GLN A 47 -10.15 -8.36 10.56
CA GLN A 47 -11.41 -7.60 10.63
C GLN A 47 -11.13 -6.29 11.39
N GLN A 48 -11.83 -5.20 10.99
CA GLN A 48 -11.64 -3.89 11.57
C GLN A 48 -10.31 -3.19 11.19
N MET A 49 -9.71 -3.57 10.05
CA MET A 49 -8.53 -2.84 9.55
C MET A 49 -8.84 -1.36 9.32
N PRO A 50 -7.83 -0.49 9.54
CA PRO A 50 -7.89 0.89 9.09
C PRO A 50 -7.99 1.01 7.57
N LEU A 51 -8.56 2.13 7.10
CA LEU A 51 -8.62 2.48 5.68
C LEU A 51 -7.84 3.76 5.41
N VAL A 52 -6.99 3.74 4.40
CA VAL A 52 -6.31 4.93 3.89
C VAL A 52 -6.81 5.26 2.49
N ILE A 53 -7.34 6.45 2.32
CA ILE A 53 -7.71 7.02 1.01
C ILE A 53 -6.49 7.77 0.46
N VAL A 54 -6.06 7.43 -0.76
CA VAL A 54 -4.86 8.01 -1.40
C VAL A 54 -5.24 8.71 -2.70
N MET A 55 -5.13 10.03 -2.72
CA MET A 55 -5.64 10.87 -3.80
C MET A 55 -4.55 11.38 -4.72
N HIS A 56 -4.79 11.28 -6.04
CA HIS A 56 -3.87 11.74 -7.07
C HIS A 56 -3.85 13.27 -7.20
N GLY A 57 -2.78 13.83 -7.78
CA GLY A 57 -2.69 15.25 -8.14
C GLY A 57 -3.50 15.61 -9.40
N TYR A 58 -3.54 16.90 -9.71
CA TYR A 58 -4.15 17.42 -10.94
C TYR A 58 -3.54 16.76 -12.18
N THR A 59 -4.36 16.37 -13.15
CA THR A 59 -4.02 15.58 -14.34
C THR A 59 -3.64 14.11 -14.10
N GLY A 60 -3.46 13.70 -12.83
CA GLY A 60 -3.18 12.32 -12.47
C GLY A 60 -4.41 11.41 -12.51
N ASP A 61 -4.27 10.17 -12.06
CA ASP A 61 -5.39 9.26 -11.82
C ASP A 61 -5.04 8.23 -10.72
N ALA A 62 -6.02 7.40 -10.36
CA ALA A 62 -5.87 6.41 -9.29
C ALA A 62 -4.70 5.44 -9.51
N ASN A 63 -4.46 5.02 -10.76
CA ASN A 63 -3.36 4.09 -11.04
C ASN A 63 -1.99 4.79 -10.98
N SER A 64 -1.93 6.07 -11.35
CA SER A 64 -0.69 6.85 -11.25
C SER A 64 -0.27 7.05 -9.80
N ILE A 65 -1.19 7.46 -8.92
CA ILE A 65 -0.86 7.66 -7.49
C ILE A 65 -0.62 6.34 -6.78
N LYS A 66 -1.31 5.26 -7.13
CA LYS A 66 -1.04 3.92 -6.60
C LYS A 66 0.41 3.52 -6.82
N ASN A 67 0.91 3.71 -8.05
CA ASN A 67 2.28 3.36 -8.40
C ASN A 67 3.30 4.36 -7.84
N TYR A 68 2.92 5.60 -7.66
CA TYR A 68 3.79 6.68 -7.19
C TYR A 68 3.92 6.70 -5.67
N SER A 69 2.87 6.34 -4.94
CA SER A 69 2.88 6.33 -3.48
C SER A 69 3.36 5.02 -2.86
N GLU A 70 3.33 3.92 -3.63
CA GLU A 70 3.70 2.56 -3.19
C GLU A 70 2.97 2.11 -1.91
N MET A 71 1.78 2.71 -1.63
CA MET A 71 1.04 2.46 -0.39
C MET A 71 0.61 1.00 -0.20
N ASN A 72 0.53 0.20 -1.26
CA ASN A 72 0.25 -1.23 -1.12
C ASN A 72 1.34 -1.95 -0.32
N ASP A 73 2.62 -1.61 -0.54
CA ASP A 73 3.75 -2.25 0.13
C ASP A 73 3.71 -1.96 1.64
N PHE A 74 3.33 -0.73 2.01
CA PHE A 74 3.12 -0.36 3.41
C PHE A 74 1.84 -0.97 3.99
N ALA A 75 0.79 -1.13 3.18
CA ALA A 75 -0.42 -1.84 3.58
C ALA A 75 -0.11 -3.30 3.94
N ASP A 76 0.69 -3.99 3.14
CA ASP A 76 1.15 -5.35 3.41
C ASP A 76 2.02 -5.43 4.66
N GLN A 77 2.88 -4.43 4.87
CA GLN A 77 3.78 -4.39 6.03
C GLN A 77 3.05 -4.11 7.34
N TYR A 78 2.04 -3.24 7.33
CA TYR A 78 1.43 -2.69 8.54
C TYR A 78 -0.02 -3.11 8.78
N GLY A 79 -0.68 -3.74 7.81
CA GLY A 79 -2.02 -4.30 7.97
C GLY A 79 -3.15 -3.27 7.90
N PHE A 80 -3.25 -2.51 6.82
CA PHE A 80 -4.35 -1.59 6.54
C PHE A 80 -4.84 -1.71 5.08
N ALA A 81 -6.09 -1.33 4.84
CA ALA A 81 -6.65 -1.29 3.48
C ALA A 81 -6.36 0.05 2.81
N VAL A 82 -6.23 0.04 1.50
CA VAL A 82 -5.99 1.26 0.70
C VAL A 82 -7.06 1.41 -0.36
N CYS A 83 -7.58 2.62 -0.53
CA CYS A 83 -8.42 2.98 -1.66
C CYS A 83 -7.77 4.14 -2.42
N TYR A 84 -7.69 3.97 -3.74
CA TYR A 84 -7.25 4.99 -4.69
C TYR A 84 -8.47 5.44 -5.50
N PRO A 85 -9.19 6.46 -5.04
CA PRO A 85 -10.32 6.98 -5.80
C PRO A 85 -9.85 7.72 -7.04
N ARG A 86 -10.73 7.83 -8.03
CA ARG A 86 -10.46 8.51 -9.30
C ARG A 86 -11.30 9.78 -9.38
N GLY A 87 -10.64 10.92 -9.48
CA GLY A 87 -11.29 12.22 -9.70
C GLY A 87 -12.05 12.27 -11.01
N THR A 88 -12.91 13.26 -11.18
CA THR A 88 -13.61 13.56 -12.46
C THR A 88 -12.68 14.27 -13.45
N VAL A 89 -13.21 14.62 -14.60
CA VAL A 89 -12.47 15.36 -15.63
C VAL A 89 -13.11 16.74 -15.76
N ASP A 90 -12.30 17.78 -15.68
CA ASP A 90 -12.74 19.17 -15.85
C ASP A 90 -13.07 19.55 -17.30
N GLY A 91 -13.57 20.74 -17.51
CA GLY A 91 -13.88 21.27 -18.85
C GLY A 91 -12.66 21.37 -19.78
N GLY A 92 -11.44 21.33 -19.26
CA GLY A 92 -10.18 21.29 -20.00
C GLY A 92 -9.71 19.89 -20.39
N GLY A 93 -10.39 18.84 -19.91
CA GLY A 93 -10.01 17.46 -20.13
C GLY A 93 -9.01 16.90 -19.11
N ASN A 94 -8.76 17.61 -18.03
CA ASN A 94 -7.83 17.23 -16.97
C ASN A 94 -8.59 16.56 -15.81
N ARG A 95 -8.01 15.50 -15.27
CA ARG A 95 -8.57 14.85 -14.10
C ARG A 95 -8.20 15.63 -12.83
N PHE A 96 -9.16 15.78 -11.90
CA PHE A 96 -9.01 16.65 -10.75
C PHE A 96 -9.92 16.27 -9.58
N TRP A 97 -9.63 16.86 -8.44
CA TRP A 97 -10.50 16.99 -7.28
C TRP A 97 -10.99 18.43 -7.21
N ASN A 98 -12.27 18.62 -7.01
CA ASN A 98 -12.87 19.95 -6.97
C ASN A 98 -12.62 20.63 -5.62
N VAL A 99 -11.49 21.28 -5.51
CA VAL A 99 -11.09 22.07 -4.33
C VAL A 99 -11.40 23.55 -4.48
N GLY A 100 -12.05 23.96 -5.58
CA GLY A 100 -12.44 25.36 -5.80
C GLY A 100 -11.39 26.22 -6.50
N TYR A 101 -10.56 25.65 -7.37
CA TYR A 101 -9.60 26.45 -8.16
C TYR A 101 -10.26 27.60 -8.88
N ALA A 102 -9.57 28.74 -8.99
CA ALA A 102 -10.10 29.96 -9.59
C ALA A 102 -10.62 29.77 -11.03
N PHE A 103 -10.08 28.80 -11.78
CA PHE A 103 -10.53 28.44 -13.12
C PHE A 103 -11.62 27.36 -13.14
N HIS A 104 -12.00 26.77 -11.99
CA HIS A 104 -13.05 25.76 -11.85
C HIS A 104 -14.39 26.32 -11.36
N GLN A 105 -14.65 27.62 -11.53
CA GLN A 105 -15.88 28.27 -11.02
C GLN A 105 -17.20 27.65 -11.53
N ASN A 106 -17.17 26.88 -12.60
CA ASN A 106 -18.34 26.19 -13.14
C ASN A 106 -18.36 24.69 -12.82
N GLU A 107 -17.34 24.18 -12.14
CA GLU A 107 -17.31 22.79 -11.71
C GLU A 107 -18.14 22.65 -10.44
N THR A 108 -19.09 21.73 -10.49
CA THR A 108 -20.08 21.52 -9.39
C THR A 108 -20.03 20.11 -8.83
N VAL A 109 -19.02 19.34 -9.18
CA VAL A 109 -18.86 17.98 -8.70
C VAL A 109 -18.60 17.97 -7.19
N ASP A 110 -19.33 17.15 -6.46
CA ASP A 110 -19.20 16.95 -5.02
C ASP A 110 -18.20 15.83 -4.73
N ASP A 111 -16.90 16.17 -4.68
CA ASP A 111 -15.86 15.19 -4.35
C ASP A 111 -15.80 14.84 -2.86
N VAL A 112 -16.16 15.75 -1.97
CA VAL A 112 -16.23 15.47 -0.53
C VAL A 112 -17.31 14.44 -0.24
N GLY A 113 -18.51 14.62 -0.80
CA GLY A 113 -19.60 13.65 -0.69
C GLY A 113 -19.26 12.31 -1.30
N TYR A 114 -18.61 12.30 -2.48
CA TYR A 114 -18.14 11.07 -3.12
C TYR A 114 -17.16 10.31 -2.22
N LEU A 115 -16.10 10.96 -1.74
CA LEU A 115 -15.07 10.34 -0.91
C LEU A 115 -15.66 9.82 0.40
N THR A 116 -16.57 10.58 1.01
CA THR A 116 -17.29 10.17 2.23
C THR A 116 -18.15 8.93 2.01
N GLN A 117 -18.97 8.92 0.94
CA GLN A 117 -19.86 7.79 0.65
C GLN A 117 -19.08 6.54 0.21
N LEU A 118 -18.04 6.71 -0.60
CA LEU A 118 -17.15 5.60 -0.99
C LEU A 118 -16.48 4.98 0.24
N THR A 119 -15.97 5.81 1.14
CA THR A 119 -15.38 5.37 2.41
C THR A 119 -16.36 4.53 3.23
N GLN A 120 -17.57 5.04 3.47
CA GLN A 120 -18.60 4.31 4.22
C GLN A 120 -19.01 3.01 3.54
N TYR A 121 -19.09 3.00 2.22
CA TYR A 121 -19.35 1.78 1.44
C TYR A 121 -18.25 0.74 1.65
N LEU A 122 -16.97 1.13 1.55
CA LEU A 122 -15.85 0.22 1.74
C LEU A 122 -15.78 -0.31 3.18
N GLN A 123 -16.02 0.53 4.17
CA GLN A 123 -16.11 0.11 5.57
C GLN A 123 -17.16 -0.98 5.79
N GLN A 124 -18.35 -0.79 5.21
CA GLN A 124 -19.46 -1.73 5.36
C GLN A 124 -19.25 -3.04 4.57
N THR A 125 -18.72 -2.95 3.35
CA THR A 125 -18.59 -4.13 2.47
C THR A 125 -17.39 -4.99 2.82
N ASN A 126 -16.32 -4.40 3.36
CA ASN A 126 -15.08 -5.11 3.66
C ASN A 126 -14.82 -5.25 5.19
N GLY A 127 -15.78 -4.84 6.03
CA GLY A 127 -15.66 -4.98 7.49
C GLY A 127 -14.54 -4.15 8.10
N LEU A 128 -14.21 -2.99 7.50
CA LEU A 128 -13.16 -2.09 7.99
C LEU A 128 -13.64 -1.29 9.20
N ASN A 129 -12.69 -0.77 9.99
CA ASN A 129 -13.02 0.02 11.17
C ASN A 129 -13.44 1.44 10.77
N PRO A 130 -14.68 1.87 11.05
CA PRO A 130 -15.14 3.21 10.69
C PRO A 130 -14.45 4.34 11.48
N ASP A 131 -13.88 4.03 12.66
CA ASP A 131 -13.18 5.02 13.49
C ASP A 131 -11.72 5.25 13.03
N TYR A 132 -11.20 4.40 12.12
CA TYR A 132 -9.81 4.45 11.67
C TYR A 132 -9.72 4.64 10.15
N THR A 133 -10.23 5.78 9.70
CA THR A 133 -10.11 6.20 8.31
C THR A 133 -9.26 7.44 8.19
N PHE A 134 -8.33 7.40 7.25
CA PHE A 134 -7.32 8.42 7.01
C PHE A 134 -7.27 8.80 5.55
N ALA A 135 -6.74 9.99 5.25
CA ALA A 135 -6.56 10.44 3.88
C ALA A 135 -5.16 11.02 3.66
N THR A 136 -4.56 10.67 2.54
CA THR A 136 -3.34 11.28 2.03
C THR A 136 -3.47 11.53 0.53
N GLY A 137 -2.62 12.35 -0.02
CA GLY A 137 -2.61 12.65 -1.44
C GLY A 137 -1.57 13.69 -1.79
N MET A 138 -1.28 13.79 -3.07
CA MET A 138 -0.29 14.72 -3.58
C MET A 138 -0.93 15.89 -4.31
N SER A 139 -0.37 17.11 -4.14
CA SER A 139 -0.78 18.30 -4.89
C SER A 139 -2.30 18.52 -4.75
N ASN A 140 -3.08 18.56 -5.81
CA ASN A 140 -4.55 18.62 -5.76
C ASN A 140 -5.19 17.55 -4.86
N GLY A 141 -4.60 16.35 -4.74
CA GLY A 141 -5.00 15.34 -3.75
C GLY A 141 -4.62 15.72 -2.31
N GLY A 142 -3.50 16.42 -2.11
CA GLY A 142 -3.11 17.00 -0.83
C GLY A 142 -4.03 18.17 -0.42
N GLU A 143 -4.44 18.99 -1.37
CA GLU A 143 -5.42 20.05 -1.17
C GLU A 143 -6.80 19.48 -0.78
N MET A 144 -7.20 18.39 -1.42
CA MET A 144 -8.41 17.66 -1.04
C MET A 144 -8.29 17.08 0.39
N CYS A 145 -7.11 16.68 0.86
CA CYS A 145 -6.91 16.29 2.26
C CYS A 145 -7.29 17.41 3.23
N TYR A 146 -6.87 18.64 2.96
CA TYR A 146 -7.26 19.79 3.76
C TYR A 146 -8.77 20.05 3.70
N MET A 147 -9.38 19.92 2.53
CA MET A 147 -10.83 20.07 2.37
C MET A 147 -11.59 19.01 3.17
N LEU A 148 -11.13 17.74 3.17
CA LEU A 148 -11.70 16.68 3.98
C LEU A 148 -11.53 16.96 5.49
N ALA A 149 -10.40 17.52 5.91
CA ALA A 149 -10.18 17.93 7.30
C ALA A 149 -11.18 18.99 7.78
N CYS A 150 -11.65 19.84 6.87
CA CYS A 150 -12.60 20.90 7.17
C CYS A 150 -14.06 20.47 7.03
N GLN A 151 -14.38 19.60 6.06
CA GLN A 151 -15.77 19.31 5.67
C GLN A 151 -16.22 17.87 5.93
N ALA A 152 -15.29 16.94 6.22
CA ALA A 152 -15.57 15.51 6.45
C ALA A 152 -14.83 14.94 7.67
N TYR A 153 -14.59 15.77 8.67
CA TYR A 153 -13.87 15.40 9.91
C TYR A 153 -14.57 14.29 10.71
N ASP A 154 -15.85 14.05 10.49
CA ASP A 154 -16.60 12.93 11.08
C ASP A 154 -16.26 11.59 10.43
N THR A 155 -15.69 11.61 9.22
CA THR A 155 -15.30 10.43 8.45
C THR A 155 -13.80 10.19 8.52
N PHE A 156 -13.01 11.26 8.43
CA PHE A 156 -11.54 11.17 8.39
C PHE A 156 -10.93 11.56 9.73
N LYS A 157 -10.24 10.62 10.36
CA LYS A 157 -9.63 10.78 11.69
C LYS A 157 -8.38 11.66 11.67
N ALA A 158 -7.59 11.59 10.61
CA ALA A 158 -6.41 12.41 10.35
C ALA A 158 -6.12 12.49 8.85
N VAL A 159 -5.38 13.50 8.43
CA VAL A 159 -4.97 13.69 7.04
C VAL A 159 -3.46 13.94 6.93
N ALA A 160 -2.86 13.50 5.82
CA ALA A 160 -1.45 13.70 5.52
C ALA A 160 -1.25 14.23 4.09
N PRO A 161 -1.45 15.53 3.85
CA PRO A 161 -1.18 16.15 2.55
C PRO A 161 0.31 16.13 2.21
N VAL A 162 0.61 15.94 0.91
CA VAL A 162 1.98 16.03 0.34
C VAL A 162 1.98 17.04 -0.79
N ALA A 163 2.84 18.05 -0.70
CA ALA A 163 2.95 19.16 -1.66
C ALA A 163 1.59 19.80 -1.97
N GLY A 164 0.71 19.86 -0.96
CA GLY A 164 -0.61 20.48 -1.04
C GLY A 164 -0.61 21.92 -0.52
N MET A 165 -1.65 22.64 -0.82
CA MET A 165 -1.96 23.96 -0.23
C MET A 165 -3.43 23.97 0.16
N ILE A 166 -3.85 24.88 1.04
CA ILE A 166 -5.26 25.10 1.34
C ILE A 166 -5.72 26.41 0.72
N LEU A 167 -6.75 26.37 -0.13
CA LEU A 167 -7.32 27.58 -0.68
C LEU A 167 -7.98 28.43 0.42
N GLN A 168 -7.90 29.76 0.29
CA GLN A 168 -8.42 30.69 1.30
C GLN A 168 -9.90 30.46 1.59
N ASP A 169 -10.70 30.18 0.57
CA ASP A 169 -12.15 29.94 0.73
C ASP A 169 -12.41 28.67 1.57
N ILE A 170 -11.58 27.62 1.42
CA ILE A 170 -11.69 26.41 2.25
C ILE A 170 -11.30 26.72 3.70
N LEU A 171 -10.23 27.50 3.87
CA LEU A 171 -9.74 27.89 5.18
C LEU A 171 -10.78 28.72 5.96
N ASP A 172 -11.42 29.68 5.27
CA ASP A 172 -12.47 30.54 5.86
C ASP A 172 -13.69 29.72 6.31
N ASP A 173 -14.06 28.66 5.53
CA ASP A 173 -15.17 27.75 5.87
C ASP A 173 -14.80 26.72 6.94
N CYS A 174 -13.52 26.53 7.21
CA CYS A 174 -13.01 25.50 8.12
C CYS A 174 -13.23 25.83 9.62
N ASP A 175 -13.52 27.08 9.98
CA ASP A 175 -13.58 27.55 11.38
C ASP A 175 -14.62 26.79 12.22
N ALA A 176 -15.74 26.38 11.63
CA ALA A 176 -16.81 25.67 12.32
C ALA A 176 -16.47 24.19 12.62
N ALA A 177 -15.52 23.60 11.92
CA ALA A 177 -15.09 22.21 12.12
C ALA A 177 -14.26 22.06 13.38
N PRO A 178 -14.28 20.94 14.10
CA PRO A 178 -13.28 20.62 15.11
C PRO A 178 -11.91 20.45 14.46
N GLY A 179 -10.84 20.61 15.24
CA GLY A 179 -9.49 20.25 14.76
C GLY A 179 -9.35 18.75 14.61
N ILE A 180 -8.73 18.32 13.53
CA ILE A 180 -8.23 16.95 13.36
C ILE A 180 -6.72 17.00 13.11
N PRO A 181 -6.00 15.89 13.37
CA PRO A 181 -4.55 15.83 13.13
C PRO A 181 -4.18 16.02 11.66
N VAL A 182 -3.10 16.77 11.42
CA VAL A 182 -2.60 17.08 10.08
C VAL A 182 -1.10 16.82 10.02
N PHE A 183 -0.63 16.21 8.94
CA PHE A 183 0.80 16.04 8.67
C PHE A 183 1.14 16.49 7.25
N GLU A 184 1.75 17.66 7.10
CA GLU A 184 2.20 18.20 5.80
C GLU A 184 3.65 17.81 5.50
N ILE A 185 3.89 17.34 4.28
CA ILE A 185 5.24 17.15 3.71
C ILE A 185 5.38 18.06 2.50
N HIS A 186 6.33 19.01 2.53
CA HIS A 186 6.42 20.03 1.49
C HIS A 186 7.85 20.41 1.11
N GLY A 187 8.11 20.52 -0.19
CA GLY A 187 9.39 20.92 -0.75
C GLY A 187 9.65 22.42 -0.64
N SER A 188 10.84 22.81 -0.18
CA SER A 188 11.19 24.24 -0.05
C SER A 188 11.43 24.97 -1.37
N GLN A 189 11.62 24.21 -2.46
CA GLN A 189 11.79 24.73 -3.82
C GLN A 189 10.62 24.29 -4.71
N ASP A 190 9.46 24.00 -4.09
CA ASP A 190 8.25 23.72 -4.84
C ASP A 190 7.86 24.94 -5.69
N GLY A 191 7.87 24.73 -7.02
CA GLY A 191 7.54 25.76 -8.01
C GLY A 191 6.08 25.71 -8.47
N VAL A 192 5.29 24.73 -7.99
CA VAL A 192 3.86 24.60 -8.32
C VAL A 192 3.00 25.15 -7.18
N THR A 193 3.31 24.72 -5.95
CA THR A 193 2.68 25.21 -4.71
C THR A 193 3.76 25.81 -3.80
N PRO A 194 4.22 27.04 -4.05
CA PRO A 194 5.31 27.67 -3.31
C PRO A 194 5.03 27.76 -1.81
N LEU A 195 6.05 27.52 -0.96
CA LEU A 195 5.95 27.66 0.49
C LEU A 195 5.42 29.04 0.93
N ALA A 196 5.70 30.10 0.15
CA ALA A 196 5.28 31.45 0.48
C ALA A 196 3.77 31.70 0.30
N GLY A 197 3.06 30.73 -0.29
CA GLY A 197 1.68 30.94 -0.71
C GLY A 197 1.53 31.86 -1.91
N ASP A 198 0.29 32.09 -2.30
CA ASP A 198 -0.09 33.07 -3.35
C ASP A 198 -1.39 33.80 -2.95
N PRO A 199 -1.34 34.70 -1.95
CA PRO A 199 -2.52 35.40 -1.46
C PRO A 199 -3.16 36.30 -2.51
N ASP A 200 -2.41 36.73 -3.53
CA ASP A 200 -2.87 37.59 -4.61
C ASP A 200 -3.35 36.81 -5.86
N ASN A 201 -3.28 35.47 -5.82
CA ASN A 201 -3.65 34.58 -6.94
C ASN A 201 -2.91 34.93 -8.25
N ASN A 202 -1.60 35.12 -8.17
CA ASN A 202 -0.78 35.44 -9.35
C ASN A 202 -0.61 34.23 -10.28
N ASP A 203 -0.59 33.04 -9.73
CA ASP A 203 -0.40 31.77 -10.46
C ASP A 203 -1.71 31.22 -11.02
N GLY A 204 -2.87 31.75 -10.57
CA GLY A 204 -4.18 31.43 -11.13
C GLY A 204 -4.88 30.21 -10.53
N TRP A 205 -4.31 29.56 -9.52
CA TRP A 205 -4.94 28.43 -8.83
C TRP A 205 -6.09 28.88 -7.90
N GLY A 206 -6.00 30.06 -7.36
CA GLY A 206 -6.83 30.63 -6.31
C GLY A 206 -5.92 31.28 -5.26
N SER A 207 -6.49 32.09 -4.38
CA SER A 207 -5.75 32.67 -3.27
C SER A 207 -5.49 31.58 -2.20
N TYR A 208 -4.27 31.48 -1.69
CA TYR A 208 -3.91 30.58 -0.58
C TYR A 208 -2.79 31.17 0.28
N PRO A 209 -2.80 30.88 1.62
CA PRO A 209 -1.78 31.35 2.54
C PRO A 209 -0.45 30.62 2.34
N SER A 210 0.60 31.07 3.04
CA SER A 210 1.83 30.31 3.10
C SER A 210 1.62 28.96 3.80
N ILE A 211 2.50 27.99 3.53
CA ILE A 211 2.46 26.69 4.22
C ILE A 211 2.68 26.91 5.74
N ALA A 212 3.53 27.88 6.14
CA ALA A 212 3.71 28.20 7.56
C ALA A 212 2.41 28.70 8.20
N ASP A 213 1.69 29.64 7.54
CA ASP A 213 0.39 30.11 8.06
C ASP A 213 -0.66 28.98 8.11
N THR A 214 -0.63 28.06 7.15
CA THR A 214 -1.50 26.87 7.15
C THR A 214 -1.20 25.99 8.34
N ILE A 215 0.08 25.70 8.62
CA ILE A 215 0.49 24.91 9.79
C ILE A 215 0.08 25.62 11.09
N ASP A 216 0.35 26.92 11.21
CA ASP A 216 -0.03 27.72 12.40
C ASP A 216 -1.56 27.69 12.64
N TYR A 217 -2.36 27.77 11.57
CA TYR A 217 -3.81 27.65 11.67
C TYR A 217 -4.23 26.28 12.27
N PHE A 218 -3.70 25.16 11.75
CA PHE A 218 -4.05 23.84 12.28
C PHE A 218 -3.46 23.60 13.68
N VAL A 219 -2.32 24.19 14.03
CA VAL A 219 -1.75 24.17 15.38
C VAL A 219 -2.70 24.85 16.36
N GLU A 220 -3.19 26.06 16.04
CA GLU A 220 -4.16 26.78 16.86
C GLU A 220 -5.48 26.00 16.96
N LYS A 221 -6.00 25.54 15.83
CA LYS A 221 -7.25 24.79 15.74
C LYS A 221 -7.25 23.50 16.54
N ASN A 222 -6.13 22.79 16.56
CA ASN A 222 -5.94 21.57 17.35
C ASN A 222 -5.54 21.88 18.82
N GLY A 223 -5.24 23.13 19.15
CA GLY A 223 -4.81 23.53 20.48
C GLY A 223 -3.47 22.92 20.91
N CYS A 224 -2.56 22.68 19.95
CA CYS A 224 -1.24 22.16 20.23
C CYS A 224 -0.41 23.16 21.04
N THR A 225 0.27 22.69 22.08
CA THR A 225 0.96 23.57 23.04
C THR A 225 2.47 23.40 23.08
N THR A 226 3.01 22.43 22.40
CA THR A 226 4.43 22.09 22.46
C THR A 226 4.98 21.83 21.05
N LEU A 227 6.04 22.55 20.70
CA LEU A 227 6.81 22.30 19.47
C LEU A 227 8.01 21.40 19.80
N VAL A 228 8.17 20.35 18.99
CA VAL A 228 9.35 19.50 18.96
C VAL A 228 10.00 19.63 17.60
N GLU A 229 11.14 20.32 17.57
CA GLU A 229 11.94 20.44 16.36
C GLU A 229 12.91 19.27 16.23
N GLY A 230 13.18 18.84 14.99
CA GLY A 230 14.09 17.76 14.68
C GLY A 230 14.51 17.73 13.21
N SER A 231 15.13 16.64 12.85
CA SER A 231 15.47 16.35 11.44
C SER A 231 15.43 14.84 11.20
N VAL A 232 15.14 14.46 9.98
CA VAL A 232 15.32 13.08 9.53
C VAL A 232 16.78 12.90 9.13
N PRO A 233 17.41 11.74 9.38
CA PRO A 233 18.76 11.45 8.90
C PRO A 233 18.82 11.61 7.37
N ASN A 234 19.75 12.41 6.87
CA ASN A 234 20.02 12.53 5.44
C ASN A 234 20.84 11.31 5.01
N THR A 235 20.17 10.31 4.47
CA THR A 235 20.71 9.00 4.06
C THR A 235 21.16 9.00 2.61
N ASP A 236 20.48 9.77 1.76
CA ASP A 236 20.88 10.02 0.37
C ASP A 236 21.36 11.46 0.17
N THR A 237 22.63 11.67 0.37
CA THR A 237 23.25 13.00 0.17
C THR A 237 23.39 13.39 -1.30
N SER A 238 23.00 12.53 -2.24
CA SER A 238 23.12 12.78 -3.69
C SER A 238 21.90 13.43 -4.30
N ASP A 239 20.75 13.38 -3.64
CA ASP A 239 19.49 13.98 -4.10
C ASP A 239 19.43 15.51 -3.95
N GLY A 240 20.37 16.09 -3.17
CA GLY A 240 20.48 17.54 -2.99
C GLY A 240 19.47 18.13 -2.00
N SER A 241 18.81 17.30 -1.22
CA SER A 241 17.78 17.69 -0.26
C SER A 241 18.01 17.07 1.12
N PHE A 242 17.28 17.57 2.12
CA PHE A 242 17.22 17.00 3.47
C PHE A 242 15.95 17.47 4.18
N ILE A 243 15.57 16.80 5.27
CA ILE A 243 14.29 17.07 5.95
C ILE A 243 14.53 17.70 7.33
N VAL A 244 13.87 18.83 7.55
CA VAL A 244 13.65 19.43 8.87
C VAL A 244 12.23 19.11 9.30
N SER A 245 12.05 18.61 10.51
CA SER A 245 10.77 18.24 11.07
C SER A 245 10.35 19.16 12.21
N GLU A 246 9.10 19.56 12.19
CA GLU A 246 8.40 20.26 13.26
C GLU A 246 7.18 19.45 13.65
N LYS A 247 7.07 19.11 14.94
CA LYS A 247 5.93 18.36 15.47
C LYS A 247 5.30 19.17 16.59
N TYR A 248 4.11 19.65 16.35
CA TYR A 248 3.30 20.36 17.33
C TYR A 248 2.40 19.35 18.02
N ILE A 249 2.63 19.13 19.31
CA ILE A 249 2.03 18.07 20.10
C ILE A 249 1.25 18.61 21.30
N ASN A 250 0.61 17.71 22.06
CA ASN A 250 -0.21 18.03 23.22
C ASN A 250 -1.43 18.90 22.88
N GLY A 251 -2.05 18.65 21.74
CA GLY A 251 -3.31 19.24 21.33
C GLY A 251 -4.52 18.65 22.05
N VAL A 252 -5.70 19.22 21.80
CA VAL A 252 -6.98 18.70 22.30
C VAL A 252 -7.18 17.28 21.73
N ASN A 253 -7.64 16.35 22.56
CA ASN A 253 -7.80 14.92 22.23
C ASN A 253 -6.50 14.25 21.76
N GLN A 254 -5.34 14.74 22.20
CA GLN A 254 -4.01 14.30 21.77
C GLN A 254 -3.73 14.53 20.28
N ASN A 255 -4.45 15.44 19.65
CA ASN A 255 -4.18 15.82 18.29
C ASN A 255 -2.80 16.44 18.15
N GLU A 256 -2.17 16.20 17.02
CA GLU A 256 -0.86 16.74 16.68
C GLU A 256 -0.90 17.34 15.26
N VAL A 257 -0.02 18.28 15.00
CA VAL A 257 0.25 18.81 13.67
C VAL A 257 1.72 18.61 13.38
N TRP A 258 2.02 17.84 12.32
CA TRP A 258 3.39 17.58 11.91
C TRP A 258 3.68 18.30 10.60
N TYR A 259 4.89 18.81 10.48
CA TYR A 259 5.39 19.43 9.27
C TYR A 259 6.79 18.92 8.95
N TYR A 260 6.94 18.29 7.78
CA TYR A 260 8.24 17.92 7.23
C TYR A 260 8.55 18.85 6.07
N LYS A 261 9.50 19.77 6.30
CA LYS A 261 10.03 20.64 5.27
C LYS A 261 11.19 19.96 4.57
N VAL A 262 11.02 19.61 3.30
CA VAL A 262 12.07 19.06 2.46
C VAL A 262 12.90 20.22 1.90
N VAL A 263 14.00 20.53 2.58
CA VAL A 263 14.91 21.60 2.17
C VAL A 263 15.65 21.19 0.90
N GLY A 264 15.51 21.97 -0.17
CA GLY A 264 16.00 21.64 -1.51
C GLY A 264 15.02 20.81 -2.36
N GLY A 265 13.95 20.24 -1.75
CA GLY A 265 12.93 19.45 -2.46
C GLY A 265 12.00 20.31 -3.31
N GLY A 266 11.49 19.73 -4.39
CA GLY A 266 10.54 20.31 -5.34
C GLY A 266 9.10 19.90 -5.07
N HIS A 267 8.30 19.80 -6.16
CA HIS A 267 6.91 19.34 -6.14
C HIS A 267 6.86 17.82 -6.34
N ASP A 268 7.25 17.07 -5.30
CA ASP A 268 7.51 15.64 -5.39
C ASP A 268 6.82 14.86 -4.27
N TRP A 269 6.73 13.53 -4.44
CA TRP A 269 6.39 12.57 -3.41
C TRP A 269 7.69 11.94 -2.91
N PRO A 270 8.23 12.32 -1.72
CA PRO A 270 9.46 11.76 -1.20
C PRO A 270 9.47 10.23 -1.13
N GLY A 271 10.58 9.62 -1.51
CA GLY A 271 10.76 8.18 -1.68
C GLY A 271 10.59 7.72 -3.12
N SER A 272 9.62 8.27 -3.85
CA SER A 272 9.41 7.96 -5.28
C SER A 272 9.91 9.06 -6.21
N GLY A 273 10.21 10.23 -5.68
CA GLY A 273 10.80 11.36 -6.41
C GLY A 273 11.30 12.44 -5.46
N GLY A 274 12.26 13.23 -5.90
CA GLY A 274 12.89 14.31 -5.13
C GLY A 274 13.72 13.78 -3.96
N ASN A 275 13.27 13.97 -2.73
CA ASN A 275 13.97 13.49 -1.53
C ASN A 275 13.85 11.98 -1.38
N MET A 276 14.98 11.33 -1.08
CA MET A 276 15.10 9.87 -0.92
C MET A 276 15.48 9.46 0.52
N ASP A 277 15.31 10.35 1.49
CA ASP A 277 15.60 10.06 2.90
C ASP A 277 14.42 9.40 3.62
N ILE A 278 13.20 9.53 3.06
CA ILE A 278 11.96 8.96 3.58
C ILE A 278 11.11 8.41 2.45
N GLU A 279 10.20 7.53 2.85
CA GLU A 279 9.03 7.14 2.05
C GLU A 279 7.82 7.93 2.58
N ALA A 280 7.30 8.88 1.80
CA ALA A 280 6.20 9.73 2.25
C ALA A 280 4.94 8.92 2.63
N GLY A 281 4.67 7.82 1.91
CA GLY A 281 3.59 6.90 2.23
C GLY A 281 3.76 6.23 3.60
N GLU A 282 4.97 5.77 3.93
CA GLU A 282 5.27 5.22 5.24
C GLU A 282 5.15 6.26 6.35
N GLN A 283 5.68 7.47 6.13
CA GLN A 283 5.60 8.54 7.12
C GLN A 283 4.16 8.95 7.41
N ALA A 284 3.31 9.00 6.38
CA ALA A 284 1.88 9.24 6.54
C ALA A 284 1.24 8.14 7.40
N TRP A 285 1.54 6.86 7.12
CA TRP A 285 1.05 5.75 7.93
C TRP A 285 1.53 5.82 9.38
N LEU A 286 2.83 6.06 9.62
CA LEU A 286 3.38 6.20 10.97
C LEU A 286 2.74 7.36 11.75
N PHE A 287 2.33 8.43 11.07
CA PHE A 287 1.54 9.48 11.66
C PHE A 287 0.12 9.00 12.01
N PHE A 288 -0.56 8.32 11.10
CA PHE A 288 -1.92 7.80 11.32
C PHE A 288 -2.01 6.80 12.45
N GLN A 289 -0.98 5.97 12.65
CA GLN A 289 -0.92 5.01 13.76
C GLN A 289 -1.10 5.64 15.15
N ASN A 290 -0.73 6.92 15.33
CA ASN A 290 -0.93 7.63 16.60
C ASN A 290 -2.42 7.83 16.94
N TYR A 291 -3.32 7.71 15.97
CA TYR A 291 -4.77 7.91 16.08
C TYR A 291 -5.58 6.63 15.94
N ILE A 292 -4.92 5.53 15.76
CA ILE A 292 -5.50 4.22 15.94
C ILE A 292 -5.43 3.98 17.44
N ASP A 293 -6.58 3.97 18.12
CA ASP A 293 -6.58 3.64 19.53
C ASP A 293 -5.80 2.34 19.71
N ASN A 294 -4.73 2.39 20.49
CA ASN A 294 -4.00 1.21 20.97
C ASN A 294 -4.88 0.30 21.85
N ASN A 295 -6.17 0.53 21.90
CA ASN A 295 -7.24 -0.42 22.06
C ASN A 295 -7.61 -1.18 20.75
N VAL A 296 -6.72 -1.30 19.78
CA VAL A 296 -6.53 -2.62 19.21
C VAL A 296 -6.28 -3.46 20.45
N VAL A 297 -7.27 -4.26 20.83
CA VAL A 297 -7.12 -5.26 21.87
C VAL A 297 -5.98 -6.10 21.34
N VAL A 298 -4.74 -5.70 21.67
CA VAL A 298 -3.60 -6.59 21.52
C VAL A 298 -4.00 -7.66 22.50
N LEU A 299 -4.55 -8.72 21.94
CA LEU A 299 -5.09 -9.80 22.70
C LEU A 299 -3.94 -10.32 23.57
N ASP A 300 -4.23 -10.73 24.75
CA ASP A 300 -3.22 -11.34 25.62
C ASP A 300 -2.56 -12.53 24.93
N LEU A 301 -3.35 -13.26 24.14
CA LEU A 301 -2.94 -14.39 23.33
C LEU A 301 -3.53 -14.24 21.91
N ASP A 302 -2.67 -13.96 20.95
CA ASP A 302 -2.98 -13.90 19.52
C ASP A 302 -1.81 -14.52 18.76
N ALA A 303 -2.05 -15.64 18.14
CA ALA A 303 -1.06 -16.40 17.39
C ALA A 303 -1.58 -16.65 15.97
N ALA A 304 -0.86 -16.20 14.99
CA ALA A 304 -1.17 -16.47 13.59
C ALA A 304 -0.30 -17.57 13.02
N ILE A 305 -0.82 -18.29 12.04
CA ILE A 305 -0.05 -19.22 11.24
C ILE A 305 -0.01 -18.78 9.77
N SER A 306 1.08 -19.13 9.12
CA SER A 306 1.23 -19.06 7.67
C SER A 306 1.87 -20.33 7.13
N VAL A 307 1.65 -20.62 5.85
CA VAL A 307 2.17 -21.79 5.16
C VAL A 307 2.96 -21.35 3.93
N ASP A 308 4.03 -22.10 3.64
CA ASP A 308 4.85 -21.88 2.45
C ASP A 308 5.19 -23.24 1.81
N VAL A 309 5.12 -23.28 0.49
CA VAL A 309 5.63 -24.37 -0.34
C VAL A 309 6.68 -23.78 -1.26
N PRO A 310 7.97 -24.19 -1.14
CA PRO A 310 9.02 -23.68 -1.99
C PRO A 310 8.73 -23.83 -3.47
N GLU A 311 9.34 -22.98 -4.29
CA GLU A 311 9.20 -23.07 -5.75
C GLU A 311 9.51 -24.48 -6.27
N ILE A 312 8.58 -25.02 -7.07
CA ILE A 312 8.62 -26.36 -7.60
C ILE A 312 9.09 -26.29 -9.06
N ASN A 313 10.21 -26.90 -9.37
CA ASN A 313 10.70 -26.97 -10.73
C ASN A 313 10.03 -28.10 -11.52
N CYS A 314 10.04 -27.99 -12.83
CA CYS A 314 9.51 -29.03 -13.72
C CYS A 314 10.22 -30.35 -13.49
N GLY A 315 9.45 -31.38 -13.15
CA GLY A 315 9.95 -32.73 -12.86
C GLY A 315 10.25 -32.99 -11.37
N ASP A 316 10.12 -32.00 -10.50
CA ASP A 316 10.19 -32.21 -9.06
C ASP A 316 8.90 -32.88 -8.56
N THR A 317 9.03 -33.96 -7.80
CA THR A 317 7.92 -34.64 -7.12
C THR A 317 7.99 -34.48 -5.60
N ILE A 318 9.11 -33.96 -5.10
CA ILE A 318 9.37 -33.80 -3.66
C ILE A 318 9.27 -32.34 -3.28
N ILE A 319 8.39 -32.04 -2.33
CA ILE A 319 8.28 -30.73 -1.71
C ILE A 319 8.78 -30.78 -0.27
N THR A 320 9.22 -29.62 0.25
CA THR A 320 9.60 -29.44 1.64
C THR A 320 8.86 -28.24 2.20
N PRO A 321 7.56 -28.37 2.51
CA PRO A 321 6.75 -27.24 2.93
C PRO A 321 7.11 -26.77 4.34
N SER A 322 6.67 -25.58 4.71
CA SER A 322 6.84 -25.05 6.05
C SER A 322 5.55 -24.45 6.62
N VAL A 323 5.44 -24.46 7.94
CA VAL A 323 4.42 -23.77 8.71
C VAL A 323 5.11 -22.77 9.64
N SER A 324 4.70 -21.53 9.62
CA SER A 324 5.22 -20.49 10.52
C SER A 324 4.18 -20.10 11.55
N LEU A 325 4.61 -19.99 12.81
CA LEU A 325 3.82 -19.52 13.95
C LEU A 325 4.35 -18.14 14.34
N THR A 326 3.50 -17.12 14.33
CA THR A 326 3.84 -15.75 14.74
C THR A 326 3.02 -15.36 15.97
N ASN A 327 3.65 -14.74 16.96
CA ASN A 327 2.97 -14.22 18.14
C ASN A 327 2.64 -12.72 17.96
N TYR A 328 1.38 -12.40 17.80
CA TYR A 328 0.89 -11.01 17.81
C TYR A 328 0.36 -10.57 19.19
N GLY A 329 0.15 -11.51 20.11
CA GLY A 329 -0.33 -11.24 21.46
C GLY A 329 0.71 -10.61 22.39
N LEU A 330 0.23 -10.01 23.50
CA LEU A 330 1.10 -9.39 24.52
C LEU A 330 1.89 -10.44 25.32
N ASN A 331 1.31 -11.62 25.54
CA ASN A 331 1.93 -12.67 26.31
C ASN A 331 2.80 -13.57 25.43
N ASN A 332 3.93 -14.00 25.96
CA ASN A 332 4.76 -14.98 25.29
C ASN A 332 3.99 -16.27 25.05
N ILE A 333 4.11 -16.80 23.82
CA ILE A 333 3.67 -18.16 23.53
C ILE A 333 4.75 -19.11 24.01
N THR A 334 4.37 -20.03 24.90
CA THR A 334 5.29 -21.06 25.43
C THR A 334 4.99 -22.44 24.89
N VAL A 335 3.74 -22.68 24.53
CA VAL A 335 3.27 -23.95 23.94
C VAL A 335 2.24 -23.60 22.84
N ALA A 336 2.34 -24.25 21.70
CA ALA A 336 1.27 -24.21 20.69
C ALA A 336 1.12 -25.59 20.04
N GLN A 337 -0.10 -25.91 19.65
CA GLN A 337 -0.42 -27.08 18.86
C GLN A 337 -1.05 -26.63 17.54
N MET A 338 -0.44 -27.08 16.45
CA MET A 338 -0.89 -26.85 15.09
C MET A 338 -1.12 -28.18 14.39
N THR A 339 -1.99 -28.17 13.41
CA THR A 339 -2.18 -29.33 12.51
C THR A 339 -1.96 -28.90 11.07
N TRP A 340 -1.60 -29.85 10.22
CA TRP A 340 -1.49 -29.64 8.79
C TRP A 340 -1.92 -30.85 7.99
N GLN A 341 -2.32 -30.65 6.74
CA GLN A 341 -2.65 -31.71 5.79
C GLN A 341 -2.46 -31.25 4.36
N ILE A 342 -2.31 -32.18 3.43
CA ILE A 342 -2.38 -31.94 1.98
C ILE A 342 -3.68 -32.52 1.46
N ASN A 343 -4.49 -31.70 0.78
CA ASN A 343 -5.86 -32.04 0.37
C ASN A 343 -6.66 -32.61 1.57
N ASP A 344 -7.35 -33.73 1.38
CA ASP A 344 -8.09 -34.46 2.40
C ASP A 344 -7.27 -35.63 3.00
N GLY A 345 -5.95 -35.52 3.00
CA GLY A 345 -5.05 -36.55 3.53
C GLY A 345 -5.03 -36.63 5.06
N ASP A 346 -4.14 -37.45 5.59
CA ASP A 346 -4.00 -37.63 7.04
C ASP A 346 -3.53 -36.33 7.72
N ILE A 347 -4.25 -35.95 8.80
CA ILE A 347 -3.90 -34.77 9.60
C ILE A 347 -2.64 -35.10 10.43
N GLN A 348 -1.63 -34.25 10.29
CA GLN A 348 -0.39 -34.30 11.03
C GLN A 348 -0.37 -33.21 12.11
N THR A 349 0.41 -33.37 13.16
CA THR A 349 0.48 -32.43 14.28
C THR A 349 1.89 -31.88 14.44
N ILE A 350 1.99 -30.57 14.63
CA ILE A 350 3.19 -29.85 15.04
C ILE A 350 2.95 -29.31 16.45
N ASN A 351 3.93 -29.53 17.35
CA ASN A 351 3.91 -28.97 18.69
C ASN A 351 5.08 -28.02 18.87
N PHE A 352 4.79 -26.79 19.24
CA PHE A 352 5.77 -25.80 19.67
C PHE A 352 5.93 -25.88 21.18
N ASN A 353 7.18 -25.93 21.65
CA ASN A 353 7.58 -25.77 23.05
C ASN A 353 8.79 -24.82 23.07
N GLY A 354 8.65 -23.62 23.63
CA GLY A 354 9.72 -22.63 23.62
C GLY A 354 9.28 -21.35 24.28
N THR A 355 9.84 -20.26 23.82
CA THR A 355 9.38 -18.90 24.16
C THR A 355 9.37 -18.09 22.87
N LEU A 356 8.19 -17.66 22.45
CA LEU A 356 7.98 -16.80 21.31
C LEU A 356 7.39 -15.49 21.84
N SER A 357 8.21 -14.44 21.87
CA SER A 357 7.80 -13.11 22.32
C SER A 357 6.95 -12.41 21.26
N GLN A 358 6.25 -11.34 21.64
CA GLN A 358 5.46 -10.55 20.72
C GLN A 358 6.26 -10.18 19.45
N ASN A 359 5.62 -10.27 18.30
CA ASN A 359 6.17 -10.03 16.96
C ASN A 359 7.34 -10.94 16.57
N GLN A 360 7.51 -12.08 17.24
CA GLN A 360 8.45 -13.10 16.83
C GLN A 360 7.74 -14.22 16.07
N THR A 361 8.44 -14.79 15.10
CA THR A 361 7.99 -15.92 14.27
C THR A 361 8.91 -17.11 14.47
N GLN A 362 8.32 -18.31 14.54
CA GLN A 362 9.00 -19.60 14.50
C GLN A 362 8.52 -20.41 13.32
N THR A 363 9.43 -20.72 12.40
CA THR A 363 9.12 -21.56 11.23
C THR A 363 9.48 -23.03 11.52
N PHE A 364 8.60 -23.93 11.09
CA PHE A 364 8.72 -25.38 11.15
C PHE A 364 8.80 -25.92 9.73
N THR A 365 9.98 -26.28 9.30
CA THR A 365 10.18 -27.00 8.04
C THR A 365 9.75 -28.44 8.22
N LEU A 366 8.87 -28.93 7.37
CA LEU A 366 8.38 -30.31 7.43
C LEU A 366 9.33 -31.28 6.73
N ASP A 367 9.14 -32.59 7.01
CA ASP A 367 9.88 -33.62 6.28
C ASP A 367 9.51 -33.58 4.78
N PRO A 368 10.44 -33.91 3.89
CA PRO A 368 10.17 -34.00 2.47
C PRO A 368 9.00 -34.92 2.14
N ILE A 369 8.09 -34.46 1.29
CA ILE A 369 6.88 -35.18 0.89
C ILE A 369 6.97 -35.48 -0.59
N ASP A 370 6.89 -36.75 -0.97
CA ASP A 370 6.88 -37.20 -2.36
C ASP A 370 5.43 -37.31 -2.84
N LEU A 371 5.10 -36.55 -3.89
CA LEU A 371 3.76 -36.42 -4.47
C LEU A 371 3.77 -36.81 -5.94
N THR A 372 2.65 -37.34 -6.42
CA THR A 372 2.45 -37.57 -7.86
C THR A 372 1.99 -36.33 -8.57
N ASP A 373 2.07 -36.33 -9.91
CA ASP A 373 1.56 -35.23 -10.71
C ASP A 373 0.11 -34.90 -10.38
N GLY A 374 -0.19 -33.64 -10.15
CA GLY A 374 -1.53 -33.16 -9.79
C GLY A 374 -1.54 -31.82 -9.08
N SER A 375 -2.74 -31.31 -8.82
CA SER A 375 -2.97 -30.08 -8.06
C SER A 375 -3.23 -30.41 -6.59
N TYR A 376 -2.63 -29.65 -5.71
CA TYR A 376 -2.64 -29.86 -4.27
C TYR A 376 -2.96 -28.56 -3.53
N VAL A 377 -3.55 -28.72 -2.34
CA VAL A 377 -3.74 -27.65 -1.37
C VAL A 377 -3.07 -28.07 -0.06
N PHE A 378 -2.12 -27.26 0.40
CA PHE A 378 -1.49 -27.43 1.70
C PHE A 378 -2.22 -26.55 2.70
N ASN A 379 -2.84 -27.15 3.73
CA ASN A 379 -3.61 -26.47 4.76
C ASN A 379 -2.93 -26.66 6.11
N ALA A 380 -2.96 -25.63 6.95
CA ALA A 380 -2.57 -25.73 8.36
C ALA A 380 -3.57 -24.97 9.24
N SER A 381 -3.72 -25.44 10.48
CA SER A 381 -4.64 -24.84 11.46
C SER A 381 -3.98 -24.80 12.84
N LEU A 382 -4.11 -23.68 13.55
CA LEU A 382 -3.73 -23.52 14.95
C LEU A 382 -4.86 -24.06 15.84
N ILE A 383 -4.54 -25.05 16.66
CA ILE A 383 -5.53 -25.72 17.53
C ILE A 383 -5.57 -25.09 18.92
N SER A 384 -4.40 -24.75 19.46
CA SER A 384 -4.31 -24.11 20.77
C SER A 384 -2.99 -23.38 20.96
N VAL A 385 -3.03 -22.35 21.79
CA VAL A 385 -1.87 -21.57 22.25
C VAL A 385 -1.90 -21.48 23.76
N ASN A 386 -0.78 -21.75 24.43
CA ASN A 386 -0.66 -21.82 25.89
C ASN A 386 -1.74 -22.69 26.57
N GLY A 387 -2.23 -23.73 25.88
CA GLY A 387 -3.22 -24.68 26.39
C GLY A 387 -4.68 -24.19 26.34
N VAL A 388 -4.95 -23.07 25.68
CA VAL A 388 -6.30 -22.51 25.44
C VAL A 388 -6.51 -22.27 23.94
N ILE A 389 -7.76 -21.97 23.56
CA ILE A 389 -8.08 -21.50 22.22
C ILE A 389 -7.51 -20.08 22.06
N ASP A 390 -6.92 -19.81 20.92
CA ASP A 390 -6.45 -18.48 20.56
C ASP A 390 -7.61 -17.46 20.57
N GLN A 391 -7.30 -16.23 21.00
CA GLN A 391 -8.33 -15.20 21.12
C GLN A 391 -8.74 -14.61 19.76
N ASN A 392 -7.83 -14.66 18.78
CA ASN A 392 -8.11 -14.27 17.40
C ASN A 392 -8.20 -15.53 16.51
N THR A 393 -9.36 -16.11 16.39
CA THR A 393 -9.53 -17.35 15.60
C THR A 393 -9.52 -17.14 14.09
N GLN A 394 -9.38 -15.91 13.59
CA GLN A 394 -9.44 -15.60 12.16
C GLN A 394 -8.11 -15.79 11.45
N ASN A 395 -7.00 -15.72 12.18
CA ASN A 395 -5.64 -15.95 11.68
C ASN A 395 -5.11 -17.36 12.05
N ASN A 396 -6.00 -18.25 12.48
CA ASN A 396 -5.67 -19.62 12.92
C ASN A 396 -5.61 -20.62 11.77
N ASP A 397 -6.03 -20.27 10.57
CA ASP A 397 -6.03 -21.14 9.40
C ASP A 397 -5.24 -20.50 8.26
N ALA A 398 -4.43 -21.30 7.59
CA ALA A 398 -3.68 -20.89 6.41
C ALA A 398 -3.70 -21.97 5.34
N ALA A 399 -3.72 -21.59 4.07
CA ALA A 399 -3.71 -22.51 2.96
C ALA A 399 -2.94 -21.94 1.77
N THR A 400 -2.27 -22.81 1.01
CA THR A 400 -1.66 -22.48 -0.28
C THR A 400 -1.90 -23.59 -1.28
N SER A 401 -2.12 -23.23 -2.56
CA SER A 401 -2.30 -24.20 -3.64
C SER A 401 -1.04 -24.27 -4.50
N PHE A 402 -0.70 -25.48 -4.95
CA PHE A 402 0.45 -25.72 -5.81
C PHE A 402 0.21 -26.92 -6.72
N ASP A 403 0.99 -27.02 -7.80
CA ASP A 403 0.93 -28.12 -8.77
C ASP A 403 2.25 -28.91 -8.75
N ILE A 404 2.16 -30.22 -8.76
CA ILE A 404 3.27 -31.15 -8.96
C ILE A 404 3.19 -31.68 -10.40
N GLY A 405 4.33 -31.81 -11.06
CA GLY A 405 4.38 -32.18 -12.45
C GLY A 405 4.15 -30.97 -13.36
N GLY A 406 5.12 -30.64 -14.16
CA GLY A 406 4.97 -29.59 -15.15
C GLY A 406 3.83 -29.93 -16.10
N ASN A 407 3.07 -28.96 -16.54
CA ASN A 407 2.26 -29.11 -17.74
C ASN A 407 3.17 -29.72 -18.83
N GLU A 408 2.99 -30.99 -19.15
CA GLU A 408 3.49 -31.49 -20.43
C GLU A 408 2.84 -30.61 -21.47
N TYR A 409 3.58 -29.61 -21.95
CA TYR A 409 3.23 -28.99 -23.21
C TYR A 409 3.36 -30.05 -24.26
N ILE A 410 2.30 -30.86 -24.46
CA ILE A 410 2.16 -31.71 -25.63
C ILE A 410 1.91 -30.74 -26.78
N THR A 411 2.90 -29.95 -27.13
CA THR A 411 2.94 -29.32 -28.45
C THR A 411 3.36 -30.41 -29.42
N GLN A 412 2.40 -30.97 -30.08
CA GLN A 412 2.66 -31.92 -31.19
C GLN A 412 3.44 -31.27 -32.33
N GLN A 413 3.69 -29.98 -32.24
CA GLN A 413 4.40 -29.22 -33.27
C GLN A 413 5.11 -28.02 -32.68
N ILE A 414 6.45 -28.01 -32.77
CA ILE A 414 7.27 -26.82 -32.50
C ILE A 414 7.56 -26.20 -33.86
N THR A 415 7.09 -24.98 -34.10
CA THR A 415 7.43 -24.21 -35.29
C THR A 415 8.58 -23.26 -34.94
N LEU A 416 9.73 -23.46 -35.59
CA LEU A 416 10.88 -22.56 -35.49
C LEU A 416 10.87 -21.67 -36.75
N GLU A 417 10.66 -20.37 -36.55
CA GLU A 417 10.77 -19.37 -37.61
C GLU A 417 12.13 -18.70 -37.49
N LEU A 418 13.02 -18.97 -38.46
CA LEU A 418 14.35 -18.40 -38.53
C LEU A 418 14.36 -17.28 -39.57
N LEU A 419 14.55 -16.06 -39.12
CA LEU A 419 14.89 -14.95 -39.98
C LEU A 419 16.40 -14.95 -40.19
N THR A 420 16.85 -15.33 -41.37
CA THR A 420 18.25 -15.30 -41.77
C THR A 420 18.53 -14.06 -42.61
N ASP A 421 19.75 -13.60 -42.62
CA ASP A 421 20.23 -12.60 -43.55
C ASP A 421 20.49 -13.21 -44.95
N ASP A 422 21.13 -12.47 -45.82
CA ASP A 422 21.44 -12.88 -47.19
C ASP A 422 22.40 -14.09 -47.30
N TYR A 423 22.91 -14.61 -46.17
CA TYR A 423 23.87 -15.72 -46.09
C TYR A 423 23.30 -16.91 -45.32
N ALA A 424 22.09 -17.32 -45.62
CA ALA A 424 21.37 -18.40 -44.93
C ALA A 424 22.13 -19.74 -44.91
N GLU A 425 23.05 -19.99 -45.82
CA GLU A 425 23.91 -21.18 -45.89
C GLU A 425 24.98 -21.24 -44.76
N GLU A 426 25.26 -20.14 -44.05
CA GLU A 426 26.15 -20.11 -42.91
C GLU A 426 25.48 -20.47 -41.58
N THR A 427 24.15 -20.57 -41.57
CA THR A 427 23.35 -20.91 -40.42
C THR A 427 23.20 -22.40 -40.24
N SER A 428 23.63 -22.96 -39.11
CA SER A 428 23.43 -24.36 -38.76
C SER A 428 22.83 -24.52 -37.34
N TRP A 429 21.93 -25.51 -37.13
CA TRP A 429 21.25 -25.76 -35.86
C TRP A 429 21.12 -27.25 -35.56
N GLU A 430 21.06 -27.59 -34.28
CA GLU A 430 20.92 -28.94 -33.75
C GLU A 430 20.00 -28.94 -32.50
N PHE A 431 19.01 -29.82 -32.49
CA PHE A 431 18.27 -30.09 -31.25
C PHE A 431 19.06 -31.04 -30.37
N ARG A 432 19.21 -30.70 -29.08
CA ARG A 432 19.83 -31.58 -28.07
C ARG A 432 18.91 -31.70 -26.87
N GLU A 433 18.82 -32.89 -26.28
CA GLU A 433 18.24 -33.08 -24.96
C GLU A 433 19.08 -32.37 -23.91
N ILE A 434 18.40 -31.74 -22.94
CA ILE A 434 19.07 -31.14 -21.78
C ILE A 434 19.66 -32.29 -20.97
N GLY A 435 21.01 -32.34 -20.88
CA GLY A 435 21.75 -33.40 -20.16
C GLY A 435 22.32 -34.52 -21.02
N GLY A 436 22.14 -34.51 -22.33
CA GLY A 436 22.83 -35.40 -23.25
C GLY A 436 24.29 -34.99 -23.45
N ALA A 437 25.25 -35.94 -23.23
CA ALA A 437 26.69 -35.75 -23.38
C ALA A 437 27.13 -35.40 -24.79
#